data_b0aa08511ad272b4dbe267cf6040840e
#
_entry.id   b0aa08511ad272b4dbe267cf6040840e
#
_cell.length_a   1.000
_cell.length_b   1.000
_cell.length_c   1.000
_cell.angle_alpha   90.00
_cell.angle_beta   90.00
_cell.angle_gamma   90.00
#
_symmetry.space_group_name_H-M   'P 1'
#
loop_
_entity.id
_entity.type
_entity.pdbx_description
1 polymer ?
#
loop_
_entity_poly.entity_id
_entity_poly.type
_entity_poly.pdbx_seq_one_letter_code
_entity_poly.pdbx_strand_id
1 'polypeptide(L)'
;MASPGGAVGPPSPAVNGFRRLWQDLHDIGRSRDTGGYNRFAWTREDHDLREWFTAQCQQRGLDVTTDRMGNQWAWWGDPDAAVAAGDSGVVIGSHLDSVPDGGAFDGPLGVVGALAAIDHLRATGFTPSRPIGAVNFVDEEGARFGVACAGSRVITGVLGADRARGLTDRDGTSMAEAMRAAGRDPGTLG
;
A
#
# COMPACT_ATOMS: atom_id res chain seq x y z
N MET A 1 -8.65 -14.87 44.97
CA MET A 1 -8.03 -13.53 44.97
C MET A 1 -7.88 -13.08 43.52
N ALA A 2 -8.67 -12.09 43.09
CA ALA A 2 -8.58 -11.53 41.75
C ALA A 2 -7.43 -10.51 41.74
N SER A 3 -6.51 -10.64 40.80
CA SER A 3 -5.44 -9.66 40.57
C SER A 3 -6.07 -8.32 40.17
N PRO A 4 -5.64 -7.17 40.72
CA PRO A 4 -6.15 -5.87 40.35
C PRO A 4 -5.73 -5.57 38.90
N GLY A 5 -6.68 -5.33 38.02
CA GLY A 5 -6.45 -4.86 36.67
C GLY A 5 -5.68 -3.54 36.72
N GLY A 6 -4.41 -3.58 36.34
CA GLY A 6 -3.59 -2.37 36.21
C GLY A 6 -4.26 -1.40 35.23
N ALA A 7 -4.50 -0.17 35.65
CA ALA A 7 -4.98 0.89 34.77
C ALA A 7 -3.98 1.09 33.64
N VAL A 8 -4.40 0.82 32.42
CA VAL A 8 -3.61 1.08 31.21
C VAL A 8 -3.46 2.60 31.11
N GLY A 9 -2.25 3.10 31.23
CA GLY A 9 -1.94 4.54 31.07
C GLY A 9 -2.33 5.05 29.67
N PRO A 10 -2.32 6.38 29.46
CA PRO A 10 -2.66 6.94 28.15
C PRO A 10 -1.73 6.37 27.07
N PRO A 11 -2.27 6.13 25.84
CA PRO A 11 -1.48 5.56 24.76
C PRO A 11 -0.30 6.47 24.38
N SER A 12 0.83 5.87 24.01
CA SER A 12 2.01 6.61 23.59
C SER A 12 1.74 7.43 22.31
N PRO A 13 2.58 8.46 22.03
CA PRO A 13 2.49 9.22 20.76
C PRO A 13 2.51 8.33 19.53
N ALA A 14 3.30 7.26 19.51
CA ALA A 14 3.38 6.29 18.42
C ALA A 14 2.05 5.55 18.22
N VAL A 15 1.42 5.10 19.31
CA VAL A 15 0.11 4.46 19.27
C VAL A 15 -0.97 5.43 18.76
N ASN A 16 -0.92 6.69 19.19
CA ASN A 16 -1.85 7.72 18.71
C ASN A 16 -1.63 8.03 17.22
N GLY A 17 -0.36 8.03 16.75
CA GLY A 17 -0.02 8.17 15.34
C GLY A 17 -0.62 7.04 14.49
N PHE A 18 -0.37 5.80 14.90
CA PHE A 18 -0.95 4.62 14.26
C PHE A 18 -2.49 4.69 14.19
N ARG A 19 -3.16 5.02 15.31
CA ARG A 19 -4.62 5.12 15.35
C ARG A 19 -5.18 6.16 14.38
N ARG A 20 -4.53 7.31 14.22
CA ARG A 20 -4.95 8.33 13.24
C ARG A 20 -4.88 7.80 11.82
N LEU A 21 -3.72 7.24 11.42
CA LEU A 21 -3.55 6.62 10.11
C LEU A 21 -4.61 5.53 9.84
N TRP A 22 -4.91 4.74 10.87
CA TRP A 22 -5.93 3.70 10.80
C TRP A 22 -7.34 4.26 10.60
N GLN A 23 -7.68 5.34 11.31
CA GLN A 23 -8.98 6.00 11.21
C GLN A 23 -9.21 6.66 9.86
N ASP A 24 -8.15 7.22 9.23
CA ASP A 24 -8.24 7.83 7.91
C ASP A 24 -8.74 6.83 6.84
N LEU A 25 -8.41 5.55 6.97
CA LEU A 25 -8.79 4.50 6.04
C LEU A 25 -10.19 3.92 6.29
N HIS A 26 -10.80 4.23 7.45
CA HIS A 26 -11.98 3.53 7.95
C HIS A 26 -13.18 3.58 7.01
N ASP A 27 -13.43 4.70 6.36
CA ASP A 27 -14.65 4.90 5.55
C ASP A 27 -14.43 4.64 4.05
N ILE A 28 -13.17 4.53 3.60
CA ILE A 28 -12.88 4.32 2.18
C ILE A 28 -13.22 2.89 1.78
N GLY A 29 -14.18 2.73 0.88
CA GLY A 29 -14.65 1.45 0.35
C GLY A 29 -15.42 0.57 1.35
N ARG A 30 -15.84 1.12 2.50
CA ARG A 30 -16.57 0.36 3.51
C ARG A 30 -18.04 0.20 3.15
N SER A 31 -18.52 -1.03 3.15
CA SER A 31 -19.94 -1.36 3.02
C SER A 31 -20.72 -0.94 4.27
N ARG A 32 -21.84 -0.24 4.07
CA ARG A 32 -22.73 0.14 5.18
C ARG A 32 -23.55 -1.04 5.69
N ASP A 33 -23.78 -2.03 4.85
CA ASP A 33 -24.64 -3.17 5.17
C ASP A 33 -23.89 -4.26 5.93
N THR A 34 -22.66 -4.55 5.52
CA THR A 34 -21.87 -5.65 6.09
C THR A 34 -20.75 -5.17 7.00
N GLY A 35 -20.27 -3.94 6.80
CA GLY A 35 -19.10 -3.40 7.46
C GLY A 35 -17.76 -3.86 6.87
N GLY A 36 -17.77 -4.74 5.88
CA GLY A 36 -16.61 -5.16 5.11
C GLY A 36 -16.18 -4.12 4.08
N TYR A 37 -15.05 -4.37 3.40
CA TYR A 37 -14.45 -3.43 2.45
C TYR A 37 -14.48 -3.95 1.02
N ASN A 38 -14.72 -3.04 0.08
CA ASN A 38 -14.70 -3.28 -1.37
C ASN A 38 -13.75 -2.27 -2.01
N ARG A 39 -12.47 -2.59 -2.04
CA ARG A 39 -11.36 -1.73 -2.48
C ARG A 39 -10.67 -2.40 -3.66
N PHE A 40 -11.30 -2.36 -4.84
CA PHE A 40 -10.76 -3.05 -6.01
C PHE A 40 -9.79 -2.17 -6.77
N ALA A 41 -8.74 -2.78 -7.32
CA ALA A 41 -7.73 -2.08 -8.12
C ALA A 41 -8.36 -1.24 -9.25
N TRP A 42 -7.84 -0.03 -9.44
CA TRP A 42 -8.26 0.93 -10.47
C TRP A 42 -9.72 1.40 -10.36
N THR A 43 -10.33 1.32 -9.17
CA THR A 43 -11.62 1.96 -8.87
C THR A 43 -11.39 3.30 -8.19
N ARG A 44 -12.50 4.01 -7.89
CA ARG A 44 -12.46 5.26 -7.14
C ARG A 44 -11.87 5.05 -5.74
N GLU A 45 -12.26 4.00 -5.07
CA GLU A 45 -11.78 3.65 -3.73
C GLU A 45 -10.26 3.41 -3.73
N ASP A 46 -9.74 2.71 -4.75
CA ASP A 46 -8.30 2.55 -4.94
C ASP A 46 -7.62 3.90 -5.17
N HIS A 47 -8.20 4.78 -5.99
CA HIS A 47 -7.67 6.12 -6.22
C HIS A 47 -7.59 6.91 -4.91
N ASP A 48 -8.66 6.95 -4.10
CA ASP A 48 -8.70 7.65 -2.82
C ASP A 48 -7.64 7.11 -1.83
N LEU A 49 -7.45 5.79 -1.78
CA LEU A 49 -6.41 5.13 -0.98
C LEU A 49 -4.99 5.48 -1.44
N ARG A 50 -4.77 5.54 -2.74
CA ARG A 50 -3.49 5.90 -3.35
C ARG A 50 -3.13 7.36 -3.10
N GLU A 51 -4.11 8.26 -3.18
CA GLU A 51 -3.93 9.67 -2.79
C GLU A 51 -3.60 9.80 -1.30
N TRP A 52 -4.31 9.07 -0.44
CA TRP A 52 -4.01 9.02 0.98
C TRP A 52 -2.57 8.54 1.24
N PHE A 53 -2.15 7.43 0.63
CA PHE A 53 -0.78 6.91 0.80
C PHE A 53 0.26 7.96 0.38
N THR A 54 0.07 8.56 -0.79
CA THR A 54 0.97 9.61 -1.30
C THR A 54 1.05 10.79 -0.34
N ALA A 55 -0.10 11.31 0.13
CA ALA A 55 -0.16 12.43 1.06
C ALA A 55 0.53 12.10 2.40
N GLN A 56 0.28 10.90 2.95
CA GLN A 56 0.92 10.46 4.20
C GLN A 56 2.44 10.32 4.07
N CYS A 57 2.92 9.84 2.92
CA CYS A 57 4.35 9.73 2.65
C CYS A 57 5.01 11.10 2.47
N GLN A 58 4.39 12.01 1.70
CA GLN A 58 4.88 13.38 1.48
C GLN A 58 4.93 14.19 2.77
N GLN A 59 3.93 14.07 3.65
CA GLN A 59 3.94 14.71 4.99
C GLN A 59 5.14 14.25 5.84
N ARG A 60 5.66 13.07 5.57
CA ARG A 60 6.86 12.52 6.20
C ARG A 60 8.14 12.87 5.45
N GLY A 61 8.07 13.65 4.38
CA GLY A 61 9.25 13.95 3.54
C GLY A 61 9.88 12.69 2.95
N LEU A 62 9.04 11.70 2.57
CA LEU A 62 9.48 10.54 1.80
C LEU A 62 9.34 10.83 0.31
N ASP A 63 10.30 10.39 -0.48
CA ASP A 63 10.24 10.48 -1.93
C ASP A 63 9.29 9.41 -2.47
N VAL A 64 8.19 9.86 -3.11
CA VAL A 64 7.14 8.95 -3.60
C VAL A 64 7.28 8.77 -5.09
N THR A 65 7.39 7.51 -5.51
CA THR A 65 7.37 7.10 -6.91
C THR A 65 6.26 6.08 -7.14
N THR A 66 5.80 6.00 -8.39
CA THR A 66 4.85 4.96 -8.79
C THR A 66 5.43 4.24 -10.00
N ASP A 67 5.58 2.93 -9.91
CA ASP A 67 6.10 2.15 -11.02
C ASP A 67 5.09 2.02 -12.18
N ARG A 68 5.51 1.37 -13.26
CA ARG A 68 4.70 1.22 -14.47
C ARG A 68 3.43 0.38 -14.24
N MET A 69 3.49 -0.59 -13.34
CA MET A 69 2.31 -1.39 -12.95
C MET A 69 1.38 -0.63 -12.02
N GLY A 70 1.90 0.38 -11.31
CA GLY A 70 1.12 1.18 -10.38
C GLY A 70 1.41 0.89 -8.91
N ASN A 71 2.37 0.05 -8.57
CA ASN A 71 2.81 -0.04 -7.18
C ASN A 71 3.38 1.31 -6.75
N GLN A 72 3.07 1.74 -5.53
CA GLN A 72 3.56 2.99 -4.97
C GLN A 72 4.71 2.69 -4.01
N TRP A 73 5.80 3.44 -4.15
CA TRP A 73 7.02 3.32 -3.37
C TRP A 73 7.32 4.66 -2.72
N ALA A 74 7.62 4.65 -1.44
CA ALA A 74 7.97 5.87 -0.70
C ALA A 74 9.28 5.64 0.05
N TRP A 75 10.32 6.45 -0.23
CA TRP A 75 11.66 6.21 0.23
C TRP A 75 12.13 7.23 1.28
N TRP A 76 12.71 6.74 2.34
CA TRP A 76 13.56 7.48 3.25
C TRP A 76 15.02 7.19 2.90
N GLY A 77 15.65 8.10 2.18
CA GLY A 77 16.96 7.94 1.55
C GLY A 77 16.84 7.63 0.04
N ASP A 78 17.96 7.55 -0.62
CA ASP A 78 18.06 7.40 -2.08
C ASP A 78 18.35 5.93 -2.45
N PRO A 79 17.37 5.19 -3.00
CA PRO A 79 17.56 3.80 -3.38
C PRO A 79 18.50 3.65 -4.59
N ASP A 80 18.52 4.61 -5.52
CA ASP A 80 19.34 4.54 -6.72
C ASP A 80 20.81 4.74 -6.36
N ALA A 81 21.10 5.67 -5.45
CA ALA A 81 22.46 5.85 -4.93
C ALA A 81 22.95 4.62 -4.16
N ALA A 82 22.07 3.94 -3.40
CA ALA A 82 22.43 2.70 -2.71
C ALA A 82 22.79 1.59 -3.71
N VAL A 83 21.98 1.39 -4.74
CA VAL A 83 22.24 0.39 -5.80
C VAL A 83 23.54 0.70 -6.54
N ALA A 84 23.80 1.98 -6.87
CA ALA A 84 25.05 2.39 -7.51
C ALA A 84 26.29 2.14 -6.63
N ALA A 85 26.12 2.14 -5.30
CA ALA A 85 27.16 1.80 -4.33
C ALA A 85 27.30 0.29 -4.07
N GLY A 86 26.53 -0.56 -4.75
CA GLY A 86 26.53 -2.01 -4.55
C GLY A 86 25.76 -2.48 -3.30
N ASP A 87 24.90 -1.63 -2.76
CA ASP A 87 24.02 -1.93 -1.61
C ASP A 87 22.55 -1.98 -2.07
N SER A 88 21.66 -2.23 -1.16
CA SER A 88 20.22 -2.28 -1.41
C SER A 88 19.45 -1.62 -0.27
N GLY A 89 18.26 -1.09 -0.56
CA GLY A 89 17.32 -0.64 0.45
C GLY A 89 16.61 -1.79 1.18
N VAL A 90 15.91 -1.44 2.25
CA VAL A 90 14.96 -2.32 2.94
C VAL A 90 13.56 -1.82 2.65
N VAL A 91 12.66 -2.70 2.19
CA VAL A 91 11.27 -2.36 1.88
C VAL A 91 10.34 -3.07 2.84
N ILE A 92 9.39 -2.32 3.38
CA ILE A 92 8.31 -2.80 4.25
C ILE A 92 6.97 -2.27 3.71
N GLY A 93 5.90 -3.00 3.90
CA GLY A 93 4.58 -2.56 3.44
C GLY A 93 3.66 -3.73 3.16
N SER A 94 2.63 -3.48 2.39
CA SER A 94 1.62 -4.44 1.96
C SER A 94 0.82 -3.89 0.79
N HIS A 95 -0.51 -3.95 0.85
CA HIS A 95 -1.47 -3.45 -0.13
C HIS A 95 -2.61 -2.70 0.56
N LEU A 96 -3.43 -2.01 -0.21
CA LEU A 96 -4.63 -1.32 0.28
C LEU A 96 -5.91 -1.82 -0.39
N ASP A 97 -5.80 -2.61 -1.45
CA ASP A 97 -6.94 -3.31 -2.06
C ASP A 97 -7.46 -4.43 -1.14
N SER A 98 -8.65 -4.95 -1.43
CA SER A 98 -9.31 -5.99 -0.64
C SER A 98 -10.03 -7.00 -1.52
N VAL A 99 -10.28 -8.19 -0.98
CA VAL A 99 -11.33 -9.08 -1.50
C VAL A 99 -12.71 -8.43 -1.36
N PRO A 100 -13.74 -8.94 -2.07
CA PRO A 100 -15.12 -8.48 -1.85
C PRO A 100 -15.51 -8.66 -0.38
N ASP A 101 -16.02 -7.59 0.21
CA ASP A 101 -16.45 -7.55 1.61
C ASP A 101 -15.36 -7.94 2.61
N GLY A 102 -14.11 -7.54 2.28
CA GLY A 102 -12.90 -7.92 2.98
C GLY A 102 -12.78 -7.36 4.39
N GLY A 103 -11.87 -7.93 5.16
CA GLY A 103 -11.56 -7.50 6.52
C GLY A 103 -10.74 -6.19 6.55
N ALA A 104 -10.82 -5.45 7.66
CA ALA A 104 -10.13 -4.19 7.82
C ALA A 104 -8.59 -4.31 7.92
N PHE A 105 -8.08 -5.47 8.33
CA PHE A 105 -6.68 -5.62 8.72
C PHE A 105 -5.81 -6.14 7.58
N ASP A 106 -6.35 -6.98 6.72
CA ASP A 106 -5.61 -7.57 5.62
C ASP A 106 -5.17 -6.50 4.63
N GLY A 107 -3.87 -6.38 4.44
CA GLY A 107 -3.21 -5.35 3.67
C GLY A 107 -2.97 -4.03 4.42
N PRO A 108 -4.01 -3.24 4.78
CA PRO A 108 -3.84 -1.94 5.43
C PRO A 108 -3.00 -1.96 6.69
N LEU A 109 -3.04 -3.04 7.48
CA LEU A 109 -2.21 -3.16 8.68
C LEU A 109 -0.71 -3.08 8.34
N GLY A 110 -0.29 -3.71 7.25
CA GLY A 110 1.11 -3.68 6.80
C GLY A 110 1.54 -2.31 6.31
N VAL A 111 0.69 -1.60 5.57
CA VAL A 111 0.97 -0.25 5.06
C VAL A 111 1.01 0.77 6.20
N VAL A 112 0.01 0.78 7.08
CA VAL A 112 -0.03 1.68 8.26
C VAL A 112 1.12 1.35 9.21
N GLY A 113 1.41 0.05 9.41
CA GLY A 113 2.53 -0.41 10.22
C GLY A 113 3.88 0.07 9.69
N ALA A 114 4.08 0.07 8.36
CA ALA A 114 5.29 0.59 7.73
C ALA A 114 5.49 2.09 8.01
N LEU A 115 4.45 2.90 7.81
CA LEU A 115 4.50 4.34 8.11
C LEU A 115 4.74 4.62 9.59
N ALA A 116 4.08 3.88 10.48
CA ALA A 116 4.25 4.01 11.92
C ALA A 116 5.66 3.59 12.38
N ALA A 117 6.25 2.57 11.74
CA ALA A 117 7.62 2.15 12.01
C ALA A 117 8.63 3.24 11.61
N ILE A 118 8.46 3.86 10.44
CA ILE A 118 9.29 5.00 10.00
C ILE A 118 9.16 6.17 10.99
N ASP A 119 7.93 6.52 11.40
CA ASP A 119 7.70 7.57 12.39
C ASP A 119 8.42 7.28 13.72
N HIS A 120 8.33 6.04 14.19
CA HIS A 120 8.98 5.61 15.42
C HIS A 120 10.52 5.69 15.33
N LEU A 121 11.09 5.17 14.25
CA LEU A 121 12.54 5.23 14.02
C LEU A 121 13.04 6.68 14.02
N ARG A 122 12.35 7.59 13.34
CA ARG A 122 12.70 9.03 13.33
C ARG A 122 12.58 9.66 14.72
N ALA A 123 11.51 9.34 15.45
CA ALA A 123 11.29 9.86 16.81
C ALA A 123 12.37 9.41 17.80
N THR A 124 13.03 8.27 17.55
CA THR A 124 14.15 7.77 18.37
C THR A 124 15.52 8.31 17.91
N GLY A 125 15.55 9.17 16.89
CA GLY A 125 16.81 9.70 16.34
C GLY A 125 17.60 8.69 15.51
N PHE A 126 16.97 7.59 15.08
CA PHE A 126 17.60 6.58 14.24
C PHE A 126 17.93 7.17 12.86
N THR A 127 19.16 6.94 12.41
CA THR A 127 19.61 7.26 11.06
C THR A 127 19.88 5.95 10.32
N PRO A 128 19.12 5.62 9.25
CA PRO A 128 19.30 4.38 8.53
C PRO A 128 20.63 4.37 7.76
N SER A 129 21.35 3.25 7.81
CA SER A 129 22.58 3.03 7.02
C SER A 129 22.31 2.71 5.55
N ARG A 130 21.07 2.37 5.22
CA ARG A 130 20.59 2.11 3.87
C ARG A 130 19.15 2.64 3.73
N PRO A 131 18.67 2.95 2.51
CA PRO A 131 17.31 3.45 2.31
C PRO A 131 16.24 2.52 2.89
N ILE A 132 15.21 3.11 3.49
CA ILE A 132 14.02 2.39 3.96
C ILE A 132 12.83 2.81 3.09
N GLY A 133 12.19 1.84 2.43
CA GLY A 133 11.02 2.05 1.58
C GLY A 133 9.74 1.56 2.25
N ALA A 134 8.67 2.34 2.13
CA ALA A 134 7.30 1.87 2.33
C ALA A 134 6.68 1.56 0.97
N VAL A 135 5.96 0.44 0.84
CA VAL A 135 5.31 0.04 -0.41
C VAL A 135 3.82 -0.21 -0.22
N ASN A 136 3.03 0.22 -1.22
CA ASN A 136 1.66 -0.18 -1.46
C ASN A 136 1.57 -0.90 -2.80
N PHE A 137 1.46 -2.23 -2.78
CA PHE A 137 1.30 -3.04 -3.99
C PHE A 137 -0.12 -2.91 -4.54
N VAL A 138 -0.24 -2.81 -5.87
CA VAL A 138 -1.53 -2.75 -6.56
C VAL A 138 -2.04 -4.15 -6.87
N ASP A 139 -3.36 -4.37 -6.71
CA ASP A 139 -4.07 -5.62 -7.05
C ASP A 139 -3.38 -6.85 -6.44
N GLU A 140 -3.09 -6.77 -5.14
CA GLU A 140 -2.46 -7.88 -4.42
C GLU A 140 -3.43 -9.05 -4.27
N GLU A 141 -4.68 -8.78 -3.89
CA GLU A 141 -5.73 -9.78 -3.71
C GLU A 141 -6.20 -10.41 -5.03
N GLY A 142 -5.98 -9.72 -6.16
CA GLY A 142 -6.47 -10.16 -7.47
C GLY A 142 -8.00 -10.24 -7.55
N ALA A 143 -8.70 -9.56 -6.67
CA ALA A 143 -10.15 -9.64 -6.53
C ALA A 143 -10.90 -9.15 -7.77
N ARG A 144 -10.32 -8.19 -8.51
CA ARG A 144 -10.92 -7.67 -9.73
C ARG A 144 -10.58 -8.49 -10.97
N PHE A 145 -9.30 -8.86 -11.15
CA PHE A 145 -8.79 -9.45 -12.38
C PHE A 145 -8.41 -10.94 -12.25
N GLY A 146 -8.67 -11.56 -11.10
CA GLY A 146 -8.52 -13.00 -10.89
C GLY A 146 -7.07 -13.50 -10.75
N VAL A 147 -6.09 -12.60 -10.57
CA VAL A 147 -4.68 -12.97 -10.39
C VAL A 147 -4.13 -12.26 -9.16
N ALA A 148 -3.98 -12.99 -8.06
CA ALA A 148 -3.39 -12.45 -6.84
C ALA A 148 -1.93 -12.01 -7.05
N CYS A 149 -1.48 -11.03 -6.26
CA CYS A 149 -0.16 -10.44 -6.31
C CYS A 149 0.18 -9.83 -7.69
N ALA A 150 -0.82 -9.32 -8.44
CA ALA A 150 -0.60 -8.86 -9.81
C ALA A 150 0.50 -7.81 -9.90
N GLY A 151 0.49 -6.82 -8.99
CA GLY A 151 1.49 -5.77 -8.92
C GLY A 151 2.91 -6.29 -8.77
N SER A 152 3.16 -7.11 -7.76
CA SER A 152 4.49 -7.66 -7.50
C SER A 152 4.93 -8.69 -8.53
N ARG A 153 4.00 -9.47 -9.10
CA ARG A 153 4.32 -10.46 -10.14
C ARG A 153 4.70 -9.82 -11.47
N VAL A 154 4.15 -8.65 -11.81
CA VAL A 154 4.57 -7.93 -13.03
C VAL A 154 5.99 -7.38 -12.87
N ILE A 155 6.30 -6.72 -11.76
CA ILE A 155 7.64 -6.13 -11.55
C ILE A 155 8.75 -7.18 -11.43
N THR A 156 8.42 -8.41 -11.01
CA THR A 156 9.36 -9.53 -10.94
C THR A 156 9.41 -10.37 -12.23
N GLY A 157 8.60 -10.04 -13.24
CA GLY A 157 8.53 -10.77 -14.50
C GLY A 157 7.77 -12.12 -14.43
N VAL A 158 7.21 -12.48 -13.27
CA VAL A 158 6.42 -13.71 -13.09
C VAL A 158 5.10 -13.64 -13.86
N LEU A 159 4.50 -12.45 -13.93
CA LEU A 159 3.34 -12.15 -14.77
C LEU A 159 3.79 -11.26 -15.92
N GLY A 160 3.81 -11.80 -17.14
CA GLY A 160 4.19 -11.04 -18.32
C GLY A 160 3.21 -9.89 -18.61
N ALA A 161 3.73 -8.78 -19.12
CA ALA A 161 2.99 -7.55 -19.36
C ALA A 161 1.79 -7.73 -20.30
N ASP A 162 1.93 -8.50 -21.37
CA ASP A 162 0.82 -8.77 -22.30
C ASP A 162 -0.33 -9.52 -21.63
N ARG A 163 0.02 -10.51 -20.79
CA ARG A 163 -0.97 -11.26 -20.03
C ARG A 163 -1.66 -10.35 -19.01
N ALA A 164 -0.92 -9.50 -18.30
CA ALA A 164 -1.49 -8.57 -17.34
C ALA A 164 -2.48 -7.61 -18.04
N ARG A 165 -2.10 -7.02 -19.17
CA ARG A 165 -2.97 -6.13 -19.96
C ARG A 165 -4.28 -6.78 -20.38
N GLY A 166 -4.25 -8.08 -20.68
CA GLY A 166 -5.40 -8.86 -21.16
C GLY A 166 -6.28 -9.49 -20.07
N LEU A 167 -5.92 -9.39 -18.78
CA LEU A 167 -6.80 -9.83 -17.68
C LEU A 167 -8.07 -9.01 -17.68
N THR A 168 -9.22 -9.66 -17.46
CA THR A 168 -10.53 -9.00 -17.47
C THR A 168 -11.25 -9.17 -16.14
N ASP A 169 -12.01 -8.17 -15.77
CA ASP A 169 -12.94 -8.24 -14.64
C ASP A 169 -14.27 -8.93 -15.05
N ARG A 170 -15.20 -9.02 -14.11
CA ARG A 170 -16.51 -9.68 -14.30
C ARG A 170 -17.38 -9.01 -15.36
N ASP A 171 -17.17 -7.71 -15.59
CA ASP A 171 -17.92 -6.92 -16.57
C ASP A 171 -17.23 -6.91 -17.94
N GLY A 172 -16.12 -7.65 -18.08
CA GLY A 172 -15.34 -7.76 -19.30
C GLY A 172 -14.36 -6.62 -19.54
N THR A 173 -14.22 -5.70 -18.58
CA THR A 173 -13.24 -4.61 -18.65
C THR A 173 -11.83 -5.17 -18.46
N SER A 174 -10.94 -4.95 -19.44
CA SER A 174 -9.55 -5.37 -19.31
C SER A 174 -8.77 -4.53 -18.29
N MET A 175 -7.71 -5.10 -17.73
CA MET A 175 -6.80 -4.35 -16.86
C MET A 175 -6.21 -3.12 -17.59
N ALA A 176 -5.91 -3.27 -18.89
CA ALA A 176 -5.42 -2.16 -19.71
C ALA A 176 -6.46 -1.03 -19.83
N GLU A 177 -7.73 -1.32 -19.97
CA GLU A 177 -8.81 -0.31 -19.99
C GLU A 177 -8.97 0.35 -18.62
N ALA A 178 -8.96 -0.43 -17.54
CA ALA A 178 -9.05 0.09 -16.18
C ALA A 178 -7.86 1.00 -15.84
N MET A 179 -6.64 0.64 -16.25
CA MET A 179 -5.45 1.48 -16.09
C MET A 179 -5.59 2.81 -16.84
N ARG A 180 -6.07 2.78 -18.11
CA ARG A 180 -6.31 4.02 -18.89
C ARG A 180 -7.35 4.91 -18.23
N ALA A 181 -8.45 4.32 -17.75
CA ALA A 181 -9.48 5.06 -17.02
C ALA A 181 -8.93 5.73 -15.75
N ALA A 182 -7.94 5.12 -15.10
CA ALA A 182 -7.20 5.67 -13.97
C ALA A 182 -6.02 6.60 -14.38
N GLY A 183 -5.96 7.02 -15.66
CA GLY A 183 -4.95 7.95 -16.16
C GLY A 183 -3.54 7.36 -16.34
N ARG A 184 -3.41 6.04 -16.44
CA ARG A 184 -2.14 5.34 -16.64
C ARG A 184 -2.01 4.78 -18.07
N ASP A 185 -0.79 4.72 -18.56
CA ASP A 185 -0.51 4.11 -19.86
C ASP A 185 -0.11 2.63 -19.71
N PRO A 186 -1.00 1.68 -20.06
CA PRO A 186 -0.69 0.26 -20.01
C PRO A 186 0.37 -0.16 -21.05
N GLY A 187 0.66 0.68 -22.05
CA GLY A 187 1.73 0.44 -23.03
C GLY A 187 3.12 0.45 -22.41
N THR A 188 3.28 1.07 -21.25
CA THR A 188 4.56 1.13 -20.53
C THR A 188 4.87 -0.10 -19.68
N LEU A 189 3.92 -1.05 -19.55
CA LEU A 189 4.17 -2.32 -18.86
C LEU A 189 5.17 -3.18 -19.64
N GLY A 190 6.22 -3.65 -18.97
CA GLY A 190 7.23 -4.52 -19.53
C GLY A 190 8.61 -3.97 -19.48
#